data_67ef02e8103478bce796efc9c9756c54
#
_entry.id   67ef02e8103478bce796efc9c9756c54
#
_cell.length_a   1.000
_cell.length_b   1.000
_cell.length_c   1.000
_cell.angle_alpha   90.00
_cell.angle_beta   90.00
_cell.angle_gamma   90.00
#
_symmetry.space_group_name_H-M   'P 1'
#
loop_
_entity.id
_entity.type
_entity.pdbx_description
1 polymer ?
#
loop_
_entity_poly.entity_id
_entity_poly.type
_entity_poly.pdbx_seq_one_letter_code
_entity_poly.pdbx_strand_id
1 'polypeptide(L)'
;MGDIVKIFADIGEIYQKDEKRLKNEAYKYDAIKAYLCDIETKRIEPNLNISKDDLIICRFGIGANSGNLFPNSQFLSKEVNKDEAKFIKSLLRSVSNLLLFFEPSNIEKDAILSILSNTNEKYFADIIDEIKGLDELKKEKGKKVATFFSLSYKDKPVSAYFKQIFENHISVKEQKSSYGYDILTNEKGIGGDANLAFCSVNEMPANMQFIKSKLLPLSAVSAKKVENGFKAIKDRLSHNFYGMKMAILPTLLDSLVNLEEIIKILEETSKSDMKNIEIAEEVIKFSINDYLEISAKKQENLPVLNTILFYTQSNAAIDLKLTIDDVLPSFISNISKLMDDFDIKAFYEKNSGTDETIYLQNLFEDRLSVMSFLLSRNKFDLEIMIERYSELIYYGSVNKSYAKKLEWSKYFNDFYKERTFENIAKYQNFFNEIDVLNKKLVFQKECDLENLTDKKELIKELIKNSEFLNQNDTLISAYLLGMLSAALINWQLGVNGGVSFSNWLNDCGSISRENLEQIWTKCDEMTRKLKAASGKSNSSVENIKECLIEILPQVFSKERKIVKTSYTTLAFAMGGSDYRKFLKDKTK
;
A
#
# COMPACT_ATOMS: atom_id res chain seq x y z
N MET A 1 1.10 -14.68 10.16
CA MET A 1 1.95 -15.21 9.05
C MET A 1 1.46 -16.54 8.48
N GLY A 2 0.88 -17.45 9.29
CA GLY A 2 0.37 -18.74 8.78
C GLY A 2 -0.68 -18.59 7.68
N ASP A 3 -1.61 -17.65 7.84
CA ASP A 3 -2.72 -17.48 6.91
C ASP A 3 -2.28 -16.95 5.55
N ILE A 4 -1.38 -15.99 5.49
CA ILE A 4 -0.87 -15.45 4.22
C ILE A 4 -0.09 -16.50 3.41
N VAL A 5 0.63 -17.41 4.08
CA VAL A 5 1.37 -18.49 3.44
C VAL A 5 0.40 -19.51 2.83
N LYS A 6 -0.72 -19.78 3.52
CA LYS A 6 -1.79 -20.63 2.99
C LYS A 6 -2.43 -20.01 1.76
N ILE A 7 -2.77 -18.72 1.81
CA ILE A 7 -3.33 -17.99 0.65
C ILE A 7 -2.39 -18.10 -0.55
N PHE A 8 -1.08 -17.89 -0.33
CA PHE A 8 -0.10 -18.03 -1.41
C PHE A 8 -0.07 -19.45 -1.96
N ALA A 9 -0.17 -20.49 -1.11
CA ALA A 9 -0.19 -21.87 -1.56
C ALA A 9 -1.46 -22.17 -2.37
N ASP A 10 -2.62 -21.73 -1.94
CA ASP A 10 -3.91 -21.94 -2.61
C ASP A 10 -3.93 -21.25 -3.99
N ILE A 11 -3.46 -20.02 -4.09
CA ILE A 11 -3.27 -19.31 -5.37
C ILE A 11 -2.24 -20.05 -6.23
N GLY A 12 -1.14 -20.50 -5.64
CA GLY A 12 -0.08 -21.23 -6.34
C GLY A 12 -0.55 -22.57 -6.92
N GLU A 13 -1.50 -23.20 -6.29
CA GLU A 13 -2.09 -24.44 -6.80
C GLU A 13 -2.89 -24.22 -8.09
N ILE A 14 -3.62 -23.08 -8.16
CA ILE A 14 -4.36 -22.67 -9.38
C ILE A 14 -3.38 -22.46 -10.53
N TYR A 15 -2.34 -21.67 -10.31
CA TYR A 15 -1.38 -21.32 -11.35
C TYR A 15 -0.36 -22.44 -11.66
N GLN A 16 -0.24 -23.46 -10.81
CA GLN A 16 0.61 -24.62 -11.10
C GLN A 16 0.11 -25.40 -12.32
N LYS A 17 -1.20 -25.41 -12.58
CA LYS A 17 -1.81 -26.02 -13.77
C LYS A 17 -1.40 -25.30 -15.07
N ASP A 18 -1.14 -24.00 -14.98
CA ASP A 18 -0.77 -23.13 -16.12
C ASP A 18 0.76 -22.94 -16.24
N GLU A 19 1.53 -23.23 -15.21
CA GLU A 19 2.99 -23.23 -15.32
C GLU A 19 3.45 -24.38 -16.21
N LYS A 20 3.39 -24.12 -17.49
CA LYS A 20 4.17 -24.89 -18.42
C LYS A 20 5.62 -24.85 -17.96
N ARG A 21 6.14 -26.02 -17.53
CA ARG A 21 7.53 -26.48 -17.49
C ARG A 21 8.59 -25.40 -17.59
N LEU A 22 9.68 -25.50 -16.89
CA LEU A 22 10.84 -24.63 -17.00
C LEU A 22 11.06 -24.22 -18.46
N LYS A 23 10.92 -22.92 -18.78
CA LYS A 23 11.00 -22.45 -20.15
C LYS A 23 12.45 -22.59 -20.63
N ASN A 24 12.65 -23.35 -21.68
CA ASN A 24 13.93 -23.33 -22.37
C ASN A 24 14.13 -21.94 -23.01
N GLU A 25 15.05 -21.15 -22.48
CA GLU A 25 15.33 -19.79 -22.95
C GLU A 25 15.90 -19.77 -24.38
N ALA A 26 16.32 -20.90 -24.93
CA ALA A 26 16.73 -21.01 -26.32
C ALA A 26 15.62 -20.59 -27.29
N TYR A 27 14.35 -20.74 -26.91
CA TYR A 27 13.22 -20.32 -27.73
C TYR A 27 13.00 -18.80 -27.83
N LYS A 28 13.73 -17.99 -27.05
CA LYS A 28 13.75 -16.53 -27.18
C LYS A 28 14.48 -16.02 -28.44
N TYR A 29 15.22 -16.91 -29.11
CA TYR A 29 16.02 -16.62 -30.31
C TYR A 29 15.38 -17.26 -31.52
N ASP A 30 15.50 -16.61 -32.69
CA ASP A 30 15.04 -17.16 -33.99
C ASP A 30 15.89 -18.35 -34.39
N ALA A 31 17.21 -18.25 -34.22
CA ALA A 31 18.16 -19.32 -34.43
C ALA A 31 19.22 -19.35 -33.33
N ILE A 32 19.72 -20.52 -33.03
CA ILE A 32 20.83 -20.75 -32.10
C ILE A 32 21.96 -21.49 -32.78
N LYS A 33 23.17 -21.16 -32.38
CA LYS A 33 24.42 -21.81 -32.84
C LYS A 33 25.24 -22.08 -31.59
N ALA A 34 26.06 -23.12 -31.58
CA ALA A 34 26.85 -23.45 -30.42
C ALA A 34 28.26 -23.92 -30.75
N TYR A 35 29.17 -23.65 -29.85
CA TYR A 35 30.43 -24.37 -29.76
C TYR A 35 30.23 -25.50 -28.75
N LEU A 36 30.43 -26.73 -29.18
CA LEU A 36 30.31 -27.94 -28.38
C LEU A 36 31.71 -28.39 -27.94
N CYS A 37 31.96 -28.36 -26.65
CA CYS A 37 33.18 -28.87 -26.04
C CYS A 37 32.94 -30.26 -25.53
N ASP A 38 33.51 -31.29 -26.15
CA ASP A 38 33.39 -32.65 -25.71
C ASP A 38 34.10 -32.89 -24.37
N ILE A 39 33.37 -33.45 -23.41
CA ILE A 39 33.85 -33.60 -22.02
C ILE A 39 34.96 -34.64 -21.85
N GLU A 40 35.09 -35.61 -22.76
CA GLU A 40 36.15 -36.60 -22.71
C GLU A 40 37.41 -36.11 -23.40
N THR A 41 37.29 -35.60 -24.61
CA THR A 41 38.42 -35.25 -25.48
C THR A 41 38.87 -33.80 -25.36
N LYS A 42 38.04 -32.94 -24.75
CA LYS A 42 38.21 -31.48 -24.65
C LYS A 42 38.22 -30.76 -26.03
N ARG A 43 37.80 -31.44 -27.08
CA ARG A 43 37.75 -30.87 -28.43
C ARG A 43 36.56 -29.95 -28.56
N ILE A 44 36.78 -28.77 -29.15
CA ILE A 44 35.75 -27.76 -29.39
C ILE A 44 35.37 -27.72 -30.86
N GLU A 45 34.13 -27.99 -31.18
CA GLU A 45 33.61 -27.95 -32.55
C GLU A 45 32.38 -27.06 -32.70
N PRO A 46 32.28 -26.26 -33.80
CA PRO A 46 31.11 -25.44 -34.04
C PRO A 46 29.93 -26.28 -34.55
N ASN A 47 28.76 -26.10 -33.95
CA ASN A 47 27.50 -26.66 -34.45
C ASN A 47 26.56 -25.52 -34.87
N LEU A 48 26.37 -25.35 -36.18
CA LEU A 48 25.58 -24.28 -36.79
C LEU A 48 24.09 -24.59 -36.85
N ASN A 49 23.69 -25.85 -36.68
CA ASN A 49 22.33 -26.34 -36.84
C ASN A 49 21.83 -27.09 -35.57
N ILE A 50 22.22 -26.61 -34.41
CA ILE A 50 21.82 -27.24 -33.14
C ILE A 50 20.33 -27.04 -32.92
N SER A 51 19.65 -28.13 -32.50
CA SER A 51 18.23 -28.07 -32.12
C SER A 51 18.04 -27.31 -30.82
N LYS A 52 17.02 -26.45 -30.76
CA LYS A 52 16.60 -25.80 -29.50
C LYS A 52 16.13 -26.80 -28.45
N ASP A 53 15.67 -27.98 -28.87
CA ASP A 53 15.28 -29.07 -27.97
C ASP A 53 16.47 -29.80 -27.35
N ASP A 54 17.63 -29.76 -28.00
CA ASP A 54 18.85 -30.39 -27.49
C ASP A 54 19.67 -29.44 -26.61
N LEU A 55 19.72 -28.15 -26.98
CA LEU A 55 20.39 -27.13 -26.19
C LEU A 55 19.39 -26.47 -25.23
N ILE A 56 19.27 -27.01 -24.05
CA ILE A 56 18.36 -26.50 -23.03
C ILE A 56 19.06 -25.41 -22.21
N ILE A 57 18.55 -24.18 -22.30
CA ILE A 57 19.01 -23.05 -21.50
C ILE A 57 17.96 -22.75 -20.45
N CYS A 58 18.27 -23.09 -19.24
CA CYS A 58 17.37 -22.96 -18.11
C CYS A 58 18.14 -22.48 -16.88
N ARG A 59 17.62 -21.47 -16.19
CA ARG A 59 18.21 -21.03 -14.92
C ARG A 59 17.80 -21.96 -13.79
N PHE A 60 18.75 -22.23 -12.89
CA PHE A 60 18.55 -23.10 -11.75
C PHE A 60 17.67 -22.50 -10.64
N GLY A 61 17.43 -21.20 -10.64
CA GLY A 61 16.62 -20.51 -9.63
C GLY A 61 16.19 -19.13 -10.09
N ILE A 62 15.41 -18.45 -9.26
CA ILE A 62 14.76 -17.15 -9.60
C ILE A 62 15.74 -15.97 -9.51
N GLY A 63 16.82 -16.05 -8.76
CA GLY A 63 17.78 -14.97 -8.54
C GLY A 63 18.70 -14.70 -9.73
N ALA A 64 19.09 -13.45 -9.96
CA ALA A 64 20.04 -13.06 -11.02
C ALA A 64 21.40 -13.80 -10.90
N ASN A 65 21.75 -14.26 -9.70
CA ASN A 65 22.97 -15.01 -9.40
C ASN A 65 22.78 -16.55 -9.48
N SER A 66 21.58 -17.05 -9.77
CA SER A 66 21.38 -18.47 -10.00
C SER A 66 21.99 -18.84 -11.35
N GLY A 67 23.01 -19.70 -11.37
CA GLY A 67 23.60 -20.21 -12.61
C GLY A 67 22.59 -21.00 -13.44
N ASN A 68 22.97 -21.38 -14.65
CA ASN A 68 22.17 -22.29 -15.47
C ASN A 68 22.12 -23.70 -14.84
N LEU A 69 21.07 -24.44 -15.11
CA LEU A 69 20.93 -25.84 -14.69
C LEU A 69 21.93 -26.72 -15.44
N PHE A 70 22.06 -26.46 -16.74
CA PHE A 70 22.96 -27.19 -17.62
C PHE A 70 24.22 -26.38 -17.92
N PRO A 71 25.36 -26.99 -18.22
CA PRO A 71 26.61 -26.30 -18.53
C PRO A 71 26.61 -25.66 -19.91
N ASN A 72 25.65 -24.80 -20.13
CA ASN A 72 25.44 -24.00 -21.34
C ASN A 72 25.55 -22.52 -20.96
N SER A 73 26.36 -21.76 -21.68
CA SER A 73 26.51 -20.31 -21.47
C SER A 73 26.39 -19.57 -22.79
N GLN A 74 25.73 -18.41 -22.78
CA GLN A 74 25.77 -17.53 -23.96
C GLN A 74 27.23 -17.12 -24.19
N PHE A 75 27.69 -17.31 -25.41
CA PHE A 75 29.06 -17.03 -25.77
C PHE A 75 29.14 -15.64 -26.40
N LEU A 76 29.90 -14.75 -25.75
CA LEU A 76 30.25 -13.42 -26.24
C LEU A 76 31.74 -13.28 -26.13
N SER A 77 32.46 -13.31 -27.26
CA SER A 77 33.92 -13.26 -27.32
C SER A 77 34.52 -12.10 -26.53
N LYS A 78 33.87 -10.93 -26.56
CA LYS A 78 34.26 -9.74 -25.80
C LYS A 78 34.23 -9.97 -24.28
N GLU A 79 33.23 -10.68 -23.78
CA GLU A 79 33.08 -10.93 -22.34
C GLU A 79 34.07 -11.99 -21.87
N VAL A 80 34.27 -13.04 -22.64
CA VAL A 80 35.27 -14.08 -22.33
C VAL A 80 36.66 -13.47 -22.27
N ASN A 81 37.04 -12.65 -23.28
CA ASN A 81 38.35 -11.98 -23.32
C ASN A 81 38.54 -10.95 -22.21
N LYS A 82 37.43 -10.36 -21.67
CA LYS A 82 37.49 -9.38 -20.59
C LYS A 82 37.58 -10.02 -19.21
N ASP A 83 36.88 -11.12 -18.99
CA ASP A 83 36.76 -11.78 -17.67
C ASP A 83 36.58 -13.30 -17.83
N GLU A 84 37.68 -13.98 -18.15
CA GLU A 84 37.71 -15.43 -18.31
C GLU A 84 37.32 -16.18 -17.05
N ALA A 85 37.75 -15.67 -15.90
CA ALA A 85 37.47 -16.29 -14.61
C ALA A 85 35.96 -16.32 -14.32
N LYS A 86 35.23 -15.27 -14.68
CA LYS A 86 33.78 -15.22 -14.56
C LYS A 86 33.08 -16.22 -15.47
N PHE A 87 33.56 -16.39 -16.71
CA PHE A 87 33.01 -17.35 -17.65
C PHE A 87 33.21 -18.79 -17.16
N ILE A 88 34.43 -19.16 -16.74
CA ILE A 88 34.75 -20.46 -16.16
C ILE A 88 33.90 -20.72 -14.91
N LYS A 89 33.83 -19.78 -14.02
CA LYS A 89 33.04 -19.89 -12.77
C LYS A 89 31.55 -20.10 -13.07
N SER A 90 31.03 -19.49 -14.14
CA SER A 90 29.63 -19.69 -14.57
C SER A 90 29.39 -21.12 -15.05
N LEU A 91 30.31 -21.68 -15.85
CA LEU A 91 30.23 -23.06 -16.32
C LEU A 91 30.38 -24.07 -15.17
N LEU A 92 31.37 -23.90 -14.32
CA LEU A 92 31.57 -24.76 -13.13
C LEU A 92 30.35 -24.76 -12.21
N ARG A 93 29.74 -23.59 -12.02
CA ARG A 93 28.51 -23.51 -11.25
C ARG A 93 27.37 -24.30 -11.89
N SER A 94 27.25 -24.24 -13.20
CA SER A 94 26.24 -25.03 -13.92
C SER A 94 26.53 -26.53 -13.86
N VAL A 95 27.79 -26.95 -13.92
CA VAL A 95 28.20 -28.34 -13.66
C VAL A 95 27.82 -28.74 -12.24
N SER A 96 28.12 -27.94 -11.24
CA SER A 96 27.73 -28.22 -9.85
C SER A 96 26.21 -28.32 -9.68
N ASN A 97 25.45 -27.44 -10.34
CA ASN A 97 24.00 -27.49 -10.35
C ASN A 97 23.48 -28.81 -10.96
N LEU A 98 24.04 -29.23 -12.08
CA LEU A 98 23.68 -30.47 -12.73
C LEU A 98 23.94 -31.69 -11.82
N LEU A 99 25.13 -31.75 -11.23
CA LEU A 99 25.52 -32.84 -10.33
C LEU A 99 24.66 -32.93 -9.05
N LEU A 100 24.12 -31.80 -8.58
CA LEU A 100 23.23 -31.77 -7.43
C LEU A 100 21.84 -32.34 -7.74
N PHE A 101 21.44 -32.35 -9.01
CA PHE A 101 20.07 -32.67 -9.41
C PHE A 101 19.88 -34.05 -10.01
N PHE A 102 20.93 -34.67 -10.52
CA PHE A 102 20.78 -35.87 -11.31
C PHE A 102 21.44 -37.05 -10.66
N GLU A 103 20.64 -38.09 -10.51
CA GLU A 103 21.13 -39.43 -10.19
C GLU A 103 21.38 -40.23 -11.48
N PRO A 104 22.37 -41.11 -11.48
CA PRO A 104 22.64 -41.99 -12.60
C PRO A 104 21.44 -42.89 -12.88
N SER A 105 20.88 -42.80 -14.08
CA SER A 105 19.70 -43.59 -14.47
C SER A 105 19.96 -44.57 -15.63
N ASN A 106 21.10 -44.38 -16.32
CA ASN A 106 21.58 -45.29 -17.37
C ASN A 106 23.10 -45.10 -17.58
N ILE A 107 23.72 -46.01 -18.37
CA ILE A 107 25.18 -46.06 -18.60
C ILE A 107 25.74 -44.75 -19.16
N GLU A 108 25.02 -44.09 -20.07
CA GLU A 108 25.50 -42.83 -20.69
C GLU A 108 25.43 -41.66 -19.71
N LYS A 109 24.33 -41.54 -18.94
CA LYS A 109 24.20 -40.51 -17.92
C LYS A 109 25.20 -40.70 -16.80
N ASP A 110 25.46 -41.95 -16.42
CA ASP A 110 26.46 -42.32 -15.42
C ASP A 110 27.87 -41.88 -15.87
N ALA A 111 28.23 -42.17 -17.13
CA ALA A 111 29.50 -41.71 -17.69
C ALA A 111 29.62 -40.18 -17.70
N ILE A 112 28.57 -39.47 -18.14
CA ILE A 112 28.55 -38.02 -18.17
C ILE A 112 28.73 -37.45 -16.76
N LEU A 113 27.96 -37.89 -15.76
CA LEU A 113 28.03 -37.40 -14.39
C LEU A 113 29.39 -37.70 -13.74
N SER A 114 29.96 -38.90 -14.02
CA SER A 114 31.30 -39.29 -13.55
C SER A 114 32.39 -38.35 -14.10
N ILE A 115 32.35 -38.02 -15.40
CA ILE A 115 33.32 -37.13 -16.02
C ILE A 115 33.14 -35.70 -15.47
N LEU A 116 31.90 -35.24 -15.40
CA LEU A 116 31.59 -33.89 -14.93
C LEU A 116 31.98 -33.70 -13.45
N SER A 117 31.92 -34.74 -12.60
CA SER A 117 32.34 -34.68 -11.21
C SER A 117 33.83 -34.36 -11.04
N ASN A 118 34.63 -34.70 -12.07
CA ASN A 118 36.07 -34.41 -12.12
C ASN A 118 36.40 -33.06 -12.83
N THR A 119 35.38 -32.37 -13.34
CA THR A 119 35.57 -31.07 -14.03
C THR A 119 35.80 -29.97 -13.00
N ASN A 120 36.93 -29.27 -13.08
CA ASN A 120 37.35 -28.23 -12.16
C ASN A 120 37.97 -27.05 -12.95
N GLU A 121 38.48 -26.04 -12.24
CA GLU A 121 39.13 -24.89 -12.87
C GLU A 121 40.30 -25.29 -13.78
N LYS A 122 41.09 -26.30 -13.40
CA LYS A 122 42.21 -26.80 -14.20
C LYS A 122 41.74 -27.38 -15.53
N TYR A 123 40.59 -28.07 -15.57
CA TYR A 123 39.99 -28.58 -16.80
C TYR A 123 39.77 -27.44 -17.82
N PHE A 124 39.23 -26.31 -17.39
CA PHE A 124 38.99 -25.17 -18.27
C PHE A 124 40.26 -24.38 -18.57
N ALA A 125 41.23 -24.34 -17.66
CA ALA A 125 42.51 -23.69 -17.91
C ALA A 125 43.24 -24.30 -19.13
N ASP A 126 43.08 -25.62 -19.35
CA ASP A 126 43.70 -26.31 -20.46
C ASP A 126 43.12 -25.91 -21.84
N ILE A 127 41.89 -25.43 -21.91
CA ILE A 127 41.16 -25.11 -23.14
C ILE A 127 40.81 -23.61 -23.28
N ILE A 128 41.17 -22.78 -22.29
CA ILE A 128 40.73 -21.39 -22.25
C ILE A 128 41.28 -20.56 -23.42
N ASP A 129 42.50 -20.82 -23.85
CA ASP A 129 43.12 -20.11 -24.97
C ASP A 129 42.43 -20.44 -26.30
N GLU A 130 41.98 -21.70 -26.45
CA GLU A 130 41.16 -22.09 -27.61
C GLU A 130 39.79 -21.39 -27.54
N ILE A 131 39.13 -21.34 -26.38
CA ILE A 131 37.86 -20.63 -26.20
C ILE A 131 38.00 -19.13 -26.52
N LYS A 132 39.09 -18.49 -26.10
CA LYS A 132 39.36 -17.07 -26.44
C LYS A 132 39.57 -16.82 -27.92
N GLY A 133 40.07 -17.80 -28.64
CA GLY A 133 40.25 -17.74 -30.09
C GLY A 133 38.96 -17.90 -30.90
N LEU A 134 37.82 -18.25 -30.24
CA LEU A 134 36.56 -18.44 -30.91
C LEU A 134 35.87 -17.09 -31.20
N ASP A 135 35.26 -16.99 -32.39
CA ASP A 135 34.43 -15.86 -32.77
C ASP A 135 32.94 -16.13 -32.55
N GLU A 136 32.15 -15.06 -32.40
CA GLU A 136 30.69 -15.19 -32.43
C GLU A 136 30.26 -15.69 -33.81
N LEU A 137 29.54 -16.81 -33.86
CA LEU A 137 29.03 -17.40 -35.08
C LEU A 137 28.07 -16.42 -35.80
N LYS A 138 28.24 -16.24 -37.13
CA LYS A 138 27.67 -15.15 -37.92
C LYS A 138 26.19 -14.88 -37.63
N LYS A 139 25.90 -13.62 -37.37
CA LYS A 139 24.53 -13.07 -37.25
C LYS A 139 23.87 -13.11 -38.64
N GLU A 140 22.65 -13.58 -38.71
CA GLU A 140 21.82 -13.50 -39.91
C GLU A 140 21.05 -12.17 -39.91
N LYS A 141 21.05 -11.46 -41.04
CA LYS A 141 20.40 -10.15 -41.16
C LYS A 141 18.88 -10.30 -40.90
N GLY A 142 18.34 -9.57 -39.92
CA GLY A 142 16.91 -9.60 -39.58
C GLY A 142 16.46 -10.70 -38.64
N LYS A 143 17.37 -11.57 -38.17
CA LYS A 143 17.06 -12.62 -37.19
C LYS A 143 17.81 -12.42 -35.89
N LYS A 144 17.16 -12.74 -34.76
CA LYS A 144 17.78 -12.78 -33.44
C LYS A 144 18.52 -14.10 -33.25
N VAL A 145 19.81 -14.12 -33.62
CA VAL A 145 20.68 -15.30 -33.50
C VAL A 145 21.56 -15.15 -32.28
N ALA A 146 21.70 -16.23 -31.50
CA ALA A 146 22.62 -16.30 -30.36
C ALA A 146 23.62 -17.45 -30.53
N THR A 147 24.86 -17.20 -30.13
CA THR A 147 25.92 -18.20 -30.03
C THR A 147 26.04 -18.67 -28.58
N PHE A 148 26.17 -19.97 -28.36
CA PHE A 148 26.36 -20.58 -27.07
C PHE A 148 27.65 -21.37 -27.01
N PHE A 149 28.20 -21.50 -25.82
CA PHE A 149 29.20 -22.49 -25.46
C PHE A 149 28.52 -23.55 -24.60
N SER A 150 28.69 -24.80 -24.96
CA SER A 150 28.06 -25.93 -24.25
C SER A 150 29.03 -27.08 -24.07
N LEU A 151 29.01 -27.69 -22.90
CA LEU A 151 29.65 -29.01 -22.74
C LEU A 151 28.81 -30.06 -23.45
N SER A 152 29.50 -30.99 -24.14
CA SER A 152 28.91 -32.04 -24.95
C SER A 152 29.49 -33.39 -24.64
N TYR A 153 28.76 -34.45 -25.02
CA TYR A 153 29.19 -35.82 -24.99
C TYR A 153 28.74 -36.50 -26.27
N LYS A 154 29.69 -37.14 -27.01
CA LYS A 154 29.40 -37.73 -28.32
C LYS A 154 28.60 -36.81 -29.24
N ASP A 155 29.12 -35.62 -29.47
CA ASP A 155 28.57 -34.57 -30.35
C ASP A 155 27.18 -34.01 -30.00
N LYS A 156 26.65 -34.35 -28.83
CA LYS A 156 25.38 -33.82 -28.33
C LYS A 156 25.60 -32.98 -27.06
N PRO A 157 24.92 -31.85 -26.90
CA PRO A 157 24.95 -31.10 -25.63
C PRO A 157 24.58 -32.01 -24.44
N VAL A 158 25.25 -31.81 -23.33
CA VAL A 158 24.92 -32.55 -22.09
C VAL A 158 23.43 -32.43 -21.75
N SER A 159 22.82 -31.26 -21.99
CA SER A 159 21.39 -31.05 -21.75
C SER A 159 20.46 -31.99 -22.53
N ALA A 160 20.89 -32.49 -23.71
CA ALA A 160 20.09 -33.40 -24.53
C ALA A 160 19.86 -34.77 -23.86
N TYR A 161 20.78 -35.20 -23.01
CA TYR A 161 20.67 -36.49 -22.28
C TYR A 161 19.72 -36.43 -21.09
N PHE A 162 19.36 -35.21 -20.61
CA PHE A 162 18.57 -34.99 -19.42
C PHE A 162 17.21 -34.32 -19.69
N LYS A 163 16.71 -34.42 -20.92
CA LYS A 163 15.43 -33.78 -21.33
C LYS A 163 14.23 -34.14 -20.47
N GLN A 164 14.09 -35.44 -20.13
CA GLN A 164 12.95 -35.93 -19.32
C GLN A 164 12.92 -35.33 -17.92
N ILE A 165 14.08 -35.04 -17.36
CA ILE A 165 14.22 -34.51 -16.01
C ILE A 165 13.91 -33.00 -16.04
N PHE A 166 14.24 -32.32 -17.13
CA PHE A 166 13.83 -30.94 -17.38
C PHE A 166 12.30 -30.77 -17.33
N GLU A 167 11.55 -31.76 -17.78
CA GLU A 167 10.09 -31.73 -17.78
C GLU A 167 9.48 -31.90 -16.39
N ASN A 168 10.14 -32.56 -15.48
CA ASN A 168 9.66 -32.93 -14.14
C ASN A 168 10.31 -32.08 -13.02
N HIS A 169 11.15 -31.13 -13.36
CA HIS A 169 11.96 -30.43 -12.38
C HIS A 169 11.14 -29.46 -11.52
N ILE A 170 11.21 -29.65 -10.21
CA ILE A 170 10.70 -28.75 -9.18
C ILE A 170 11.88 -27.91 -8.68
N SER A 171 11.80 -26.58 -8.85
CA SER A 171 12.89 -25.65 -8.56
C SER A 171 13.08 -25.35 -7.07
N VAL A 172 12.82 -26.28 -6.19
CA VAL A 172 12.95 -26.13 -4.74
C VAL A 172 14.20 -26.88 -4.27
N LYS A 173 15.10 -26.17 -3.58
CA LYS A 173 16.20 -26.81 -2.87
C LYS A 173 15.65 -27.57 -1.68
N GLU A 174 15.81 -28.88 -1.67
CA GLU A 174 15.66 -29.67 -0.45
C GLU A 174 16.77 -29.28 0.53
N GLN A 175 16.40 -28.64 1.62
CA GLN A 175 17.35 -28.41 2.70
C GLN A 175 17.47 -29.70 3.53
N LYS A 176 18.66 -30.27 3.52
CA LYS A 176 18.97 -31.58 4.15
C LYS A 176 18.85 -31.63 5.69
N SER A 177 18.30 -30.66 6.38
CA SER A 177 18.53 -30.58 7.83
C SER A 177 17.39 -30.21 8.75
N SER A 178 16.18 -29.96 8.31
CA SER A 178 15.10 -29.66 9.26
C SER A 178 13.97 -30.70 9.22
N TYR A 179 14.00 -31.60 10.18
CA TYR A 179 12.81 -32.38 10.51
C TYR A 179 11.80 -31.45 11.18
N GLY A 180 10.66 -31.29 10.59
CA GLY A 180 9.57 -30.46 11.10
C GLY A 180 8.23 -30.93 10.55
N TYR A 181 7.17 -30.24 10.97
CA TYR A 181 5.86 -30.40 10.37
C TYR A 181 5.67 -29.30 9.32
N ASP A 182 5.16 -29.68 8.16
CA ASP A 182 4.73 -28.73 7.14
C ASP A 182 3.52 -27.94 7.69
N ILE A 183 3.63 -26.61 7.75
CA ILE A 183 2.58 -25.74 8.31
C ILE A 183 1.28 -25.73 7.49
N LEU A 184 1.32 -26.19 6.23
CA LEU A 184 0.15 -26.23 5.37
C LEU A 184 -0.56 -27.59 5.41
N THR A 185 0.20 -28.70 5.45
CA THR A 185 -0.34 -30.06 5.42
C THR A 185 -0.34 -30.74 6.78
N ASN A 186 0.39 -30.21 7.75
CA ASN A 186 0.66 -30.80 9.05
C ASN A 186 1.35 -32.18 8.98
N GLU A 187 1.96 -32.51 7.84
CA GLU A 187 2.71 -33.75 7.65
C GLU A 187 4.15 -33.59 8.15
N LYS A 188 4.70 -34.65 8.72
CA LYS A 188 6.10 -34.68 9.13
C LYS A 188 6.97 -34.93 7.90
N GLY A 189 7.94 -34.03 7.65
CA GLY A 189 8.77 -34.16 6.46
C GLY A 189 10.06 -33.32 6.52
N ILE A 190 10.82 -33.42 5.44
CA ILE A 190 12.02 -32.61 5.23
C ILE A 190 11.58 -31.23 4.74
N GLY A 191 12.07 -30.18 5.39
CA GLY A 191 11.74 -28.81 5.02
C GLY A 191 12.28 -28.41 3.64
N GLY A 192 11.42 -27.82 2.82
CA GLY A 192 11.78 -27.07 1.62
C GLY A 192 12.04 -25.61 1.96
N ASP A 193 12.87 -24.92 1.19
CA ASP A 193 13.09 -23.48 1.31
C ASP A 193 12.33 -22.75 0.20
N ALA A 194 11.20 -22.14 0.54
CA ALA A 194 10.50 -21.27 -0.37
C ALA A 194 11.34 -20.00 -0.62
N ASN A 195 11.61 -19.73 -1.89
CA ASN A 195 12.35 -18.53 -2.29
C ASN A 195 11.42 -17.32 -2.35
N LEU A 196 11.04 -16.82 -1.18
CA LEU A 196 10.17 -15.66 -1.03
C LEU A 196 11.00 -14.40 -0.90
N ALA A 197 10.81 -13.45 -1.80
CA ALA A 197 11.58 -12.21 -1.83
C ALA A 197 11.40 -11.35 -0.58
N PHE A 198 10.27 -11.45 0.11
CA PHE A 198 9.98 -10.76 1.37
C PHE A 198 10.50 -11.50 2.62
N CYS A 199 11.04 -12.70 2.46
CA CYS A 199 11.62 -13.51 3.53
C CYS A 199 13.07 -13.88 3.17
N SER A 200 13.82 -12.89 2.70
CA SER A 200 15.23 -13.07 2.32
C SER A 200 16.09 -13.27 3.56
N VAL A 201 17.01 -14.23 3.50
CA VAL A 201 17.99 -14.46 4.57
C VAL A 201 18.81 -13.18 4.85
N ASN A 202 19.07 -12.37 3.82
CA ASN A 202 19.86 -11.14 3.97
C ASN A 202 19.14 -10.04 4.76
N GLU A 203 17.82 -10.10 4.85
CA GLU A 203 16.99 -9.13 5.56
C GLU A 203 16.68 -9.58 6.99
N MET A 204 16.99 -10.84 7.32
CA MET A 204 16.82 -11.35 8.67
C MET A 204 17.97 -10.91 9.58
N PRO A 205 17.71 -10.65 10.87
CA PRO A 205 18.76 -10.48 11.85
C PRO A 205 19.75 -11.66 11.81
N ALA A 206 21.04 -11.38 11.97
CA ALA A 206 22.10 -12.38 11.81
C ALA A 206 21.90 -13.63 12.68
N ASN A 207 21.32 -13.47 13.87
CA ASN A 207 20.98 -14.57 14.78
C ASN A 207 19.75 -15.40 14.34
N MET A 208 19.00 -14.96 13.33
CA MET A 208 17.81 -15.67 12.82
C MET A 208 18.05 -16.31 11.44
N GLN A 209 19.10 -15.95 10.72
CA GLN A 209 19.36 -16.43 9.36
C GLN A 209 19.46 -17.96 9.27
N PHE A 210 20.05 -18.61 10.28
CA PHE A 210 20.20 -20.06 10.32
C PHE A 210 18.93 -20.82 10.73
N ILE A 211 17.88 -20.14 11.19
CA ILE A 211 16.62 -20.75 11.60
C ILE A 211 15.47 -20.49 10.63
N LYS A 212 15.74 -19.90 9.45
CA LYS A 212 14.72 -19.59 8.44
C LYS A 212 13.78 -20.76 8.16
N SER A 213 14.32 -21.94 7.95
CA SER A 213 13.53 -23.18 7.72
C SER A 213 12.66 -23.60 8.90
N LYS A 214 13.01 -23.17 10.12
CA LYS A 214 12.19 -23.40 11.31
C LYS A 214 11.10 -22.34 11.48
N LEU A 215 11.33 -21.12 10.99
CA LEU A 215 10.34 -20.04 11.02
C LEU A 215 9.22 -20.29 10.00
N LEU A 216 9.56 -20.90 8.87
CA LEU A 216 8.61 -21.23 7.81
C LEU A 216 8.83 -22.69 7.37
N PRO A 217 8.43 -23.69 8.19
CA PRO A 217 8.61 -25.09 7.89
C PRO A 217 7.61 -25.52 6.82
N LEU A 218 8.10 -25.74 5.61
CA LEU A 218 7.33 -26.18 4.45
C LEU A 218 8.00 -27.42 3.84
N SER A 219 7.21 -28.36 3.34
CA SER A 219 7.72 -29.40 2.44
C SER A 219 8.17 -28.80 1.11
N ALA A 220 8.94 -29.53 0.31
CA ALA A 220 9.34 -29.07 -1.01
C ALA A 220 8.12 -28.75 -1.91
N VAL A 221 7.07 -29.54 -1.82
CA VAL A 221 5.82 -29.35 -2.57
C VAL A 221 5.10 -28.09 -2.11
N SER A 222 4.92 -27.92 -0.79
CA SER A 222 4.28 -26.73 -0.22
C SER A 222 5.08 -25.45 -0.50
N ALA A 223 6.40 -25.50 -0.38
CA ALA A 223 7.28 -24.39 -0.70
C ALA A 223 7.11 -23.96 -2.17
N LYS A 224 7.00 -24.93 -3.09
CA LYS A 224 6.78 -24.64 -4.51
C LYS A 224 5.40 -23.99 -4.76
N LYS A 225 4.34 -24.48 -4.12
CA LYS A 225 3.01 -23.85 -4.20
C LYS A 225 3.08 -22.38 -3.72
N VAL A 226 3.70 -22.11 -2.58
CA VAL A 226 3.85 -20.77 -2.02
C VAL A 226 4.65 -19.85 -2.94
N GLU A 227 5.75 -20.34 -3.53
CA GLU A 227 6.53 -19.57 -4.52
C GLU A 227 5.71 -19.21 -5.76
N ASN A 228 4.99 -20.17 -6.31
CA ASN A 228 4.19 -19.97 -7.51
C ASN A 228 3.06 -18.97 -7.24
N GLY A 229 2.39 -19.09 -6.09
CA GLY A 229 1.35 -18.14 -5.69
C GLY A 229 1.88 -16.73 -5.50
N PHE A 230 2.98 -16.59 -4.79
CA PHE A 230 3.60 -15.27 -4.62
C PHE A 230 4.03 -14.65 -5.96
N LYS A 231 4.57 -15.45 -6.87
CA LYS A 231 4.91 -15.00 -8.23
C LYS A 231 3.66 -14.57 -9.00
N ALA A 232 2.57 -15.34 -8.94
CA ALA A 232 1.31 -14.99 -9.58
C ALA A 232 0.73 -13.68 -9.01
N ILE A 233 0.74 -13.50 -7.68
CA ILE A 233 0.31 -12.27 -7.02
C ILE A 233 1.12 -11.08 -7.55
N LYS A 234 2.45 -11.20 -7.57
CA LYS A 234 3.33 -10.12 -8.02
C LYS A 234 3.12 -9.76 -9.49
N ASP A 235 3.01 -10.75 -10.35
CA ASP A 235 3.05 -10.57 -11.80
C ASP A 235 1.64 -10.35 -12.40
N ARG A 236 0.57 -10.77 -11.73
CA ARG A 236 -0.79 -10.82 -12.28
C ARG A 236 -1.87 -10.18 -11.42
N LEU A 237 -1.74 -10.19 -10.07
CA LEU A 237 -2.79 -9.77 -9.15
C LEU A 237 -2.46 -8.48 -8.40
N SER A 238 -1.37 -7.81 -8.77
CA SER A 238 -0.95 -6.59 -8.09
C SER A 238 -1.22 -5.35 -8.91
N HIS A 239 -1.79 -4.36 -8.25
CA HIS A 239 -2.09 -3.04 -8.77
C HIS A 239 -1.04 -2.03 -8.33
N ASN A 240 -0.88 -0.94 -9.08
CA ASN A 240 -0.09 0.19 -8.64
C ASN A 240 -0.90 1.05 -7.66
N PHE A 241 -0.34 1.31 -6.50
CA PHE A 241 -0.96 2.12 -5.46
C PHE A 241 0.06 3.16 -4.97
N TYR A 242 0.00 4.37 -5.52
CA TYR A 242 0.81 5.54 -5.09
C TYR A 242 2.32 5.25 -4.91
N GLY A 243 2.93 4.58 -5.87
CA GLY A 243 4.35 4.21 -5.82
C GLY A 243 4.67 2.92 -5.06
N MET A 244 3.65 2.25 -4.57
CA MET A 244 3.68 0.90 -4.01
C MET A 244 2.89 -0.06 -4.88
N LYS A 245 2.88 -1.33 -4.50
CA LYS A 245 1.99 -2.36 -5.03
C LYS A 245 0.94 -2.72 -3.99
N MET A 246 -0.28 -2.96 -4.44
CA MET A 246 -1.39 -3.47 -3.64
C MET A 246 -1.90 -4.75 -4.27
N ALA A 247 -2.16 -5.77 -3.47
CA ALA A 247 -2.81 -7.01 -3.92
C ALA A 247 -3.99 -7.34 -3.01
N ILE A 248 -5.09 -7.80 -3.60
CA ILE A 248 -6.26 -8.32 -2.89
C ILE A 248 -6.19 -9.84 -2.97
N LEU A 249 -6.14 -10.50 -1.83
CA LEU A 249 -5.94 -11.94 -1.70
C LEU A 249 -7.17 -12.56 -1.05
N PRO A 250 -8.04 -13.24 -1.83
CA PRO A 250 -9.24 -13.86 -1.30
C PRO A 250 -8.92 -15.15 -0.54
N THR A 251 -9.58 -15.34 0.59
CA THR A 251 -9.61 -16.57 1.38
C THR A 251 -11.02 -17.10 1.43
N LEU A 252 -11.23 -18.32 0.97
CA LEU A 252 -12.54 -18.97 1.02
C LEU A 252 -12.80 -19.54 2.41
N LEU A 253 -13.97 -19.25 2.96
CA LEU A 253 -14.46 -19.87 4.19
C LEU A 253 -15.30 -21.14 3.92
N ASP A 254 -15.72 -21.34 2.66
CA ASP A 254 -16.51 -22.47 2.25
C ASP A 254 -15.96 -23.07 0.92
N SER A 255 -16.00 -24.39 0.82
CA SER A 255 -15.56 -25.15 -0.37
C SER A 255 -16.53 -25.07 -1.56
N LEU A 256 -17.71 -24.49 -1.39
CA LEU A 256 -18.71 -24.32 -2.45
C LEU A 256 -18.33 -23.24 -3.48
N VAL A 257 -17.40 -22.38 -3.16
CA VAL A 257 -16.94 -21.29 -4.02
C VAL A 257 -15.68 -21.70 -4.75
N ASN A 258 -15.63 -21.40 -6.04
CA ASN A 258 -14.46 -21.67 -6.85
C ASN A 258 -13.44 -20.51 -6.78
N LEU A 259 -12.35 -20.71 -6.05
CA LEU A 259 -11.28 -19.72 -5.93
C LEU A 259 -10.69 -19.32 -7.29
N GLU A 260 -10.65 -20.24 -8.26
CA GLU A 260 -10.12 -19.97 -9.60
C GLU A 260 -10.95 -18.94 -10.36
N GLU A 261 -12.28 -18.92 -10.19
CA GLU A 261 -13.16 -17.92 -10.81
C GLU A 261 -12.90 -16.53 -10.25
N ILE A 262 -12.75 -16.43 -8.92
CA ILE A 262 -12.45 -15.18 -8.23
C ILE A 262 -11.09 -14.63 -8.67
N ILE A 263 -10.08 -15.47 -8.70
CA ILE A 263 -8.73 -15.09 -9.12
C ILE A 263 -8.71 -14.59 -10.57
N LYS A 264 -9.50 -15.19 -11.46
CA LYS A 264 -9.61 -14.73 -12.86
C LYS A 264 -10.19 -13.30 -12.94
N ILE A 265 -11.21 -12.99 -12.15
CA ILE A 265 -11.78 -11.64 -12.09
C ILE A 265 -10.73 -10.63 -11.59
N LEU A 266 -10.03 -10.95 -10.51
CA LEU A 266 -8.95 -10.11 -9.99
C LEU A 266 -7.80 -9.94 -11.00
N GLU A 267 -7.50 -10.97 -11.80
CA GLU A 267 -6.48 -10.88 -12.86
C GLU A 267 -6.92 -9.99 -14.03
N GLU A 268 -8.18 -10.00 -14.41
CA GLU A 268 -8.73 -9.15 -15.47
C GLU A 268 -8.70 -7.68 -15.06
N THR A 269 -9.08 -7.38 -13.83
CA THR A 269 -9.03 -6.01 -13.28
C THR A 269 -7.60 -5.49 -13.15
N SER A 270 -6.61 -6.36 -12.87
CA SER A 270 -5.21 -5.97 -12.75
C SER A 270 -4.54 -5.54 -14.07
N LYS A 271 -5.08 -6.00 -15.19
CA LYS A 271 -4.57 -5.70 -16.55
C LYS A 271 -4.96 -4.32 -17.07
N SER A 272 -5.95 -3.67 -16.47
CA SER A 272 -6.31 -2.30 -16.82
C SER A 272 -5.17 -1.35 -16.42
N ASP A 273 -4.62 -0.63 -17.41
CA ASP A 273 -3.45 0.24 -17.26
C ASP A 273 -3.85 1.48 -16.45
N MET A 274 -3.66 1.41 -15.13
CA MET A 274 -4.15 2.38 -14.18
C MET A 274 -3.15 3.49 -13.94
N LYS A 275 -3.31 4.56 -14.67
CA LYS A 275 -2.44 5.73 -14.58
C LYS A 275 -2.88 6.75 -13.52
N ASN A 276 -4.07 6.65 -12.95
CA ASN A 276 -4.66 7.66 -12.06
C ASN A 276 -5.22 7.08 -10.75
N ILE A 277 -5.25 7.94 -9.76
CA ILE A 277 -5.68 7.73 -8.37
C ILE A 277 -7.15 7.30 -8.24
N GLU A 278 -8.03 7.89 -9.05
CA GLU A 278 -9.45 7.53 -9.15
C GLU A 278 -9.65 6.05 -9.48
N ILE A 279 -8.73 5.49 -10.26
CA ILE A 279 -8.79 4.12 -10.73
C ILE A 279 -8.42 3.11 -9.62
N ALA A 280 -7.57 3.47 -8.65
CA ALA A 280 -7.30 2.57 -7.51
C ALA A 280 -8.56 2.45 -6.61
N GLU A 281 -9.30 3.54 -6.42
CA GLU A 281 -10.61 3.52 -5.75
C GLU A 281 -11.65 2.80 -6.61
N GLU A 282 -11.70 3.05 -7.93
CA GLU A 282 -12.58 2.35 -8.86
C GLU A 282 -12.26 0.87 -8.99
N VAL A 283 -11.00 0.46 -8.92
CA VAL A 283 -10.65 -0.98 -8.98
C VAL A 283 -11.04 -1.71 -7.72
N ILE A 284 -10.84 -1.11 -6.57
CA ILE A 284 -11.39 -1.66 -5.34
C ILE A 284 -12.93 -1.74 -5.47
N LYS A 285 -13.58 -0.71 -5.99
CA LYS A 285 -15.03 -0.70 -6.28
C LYS A 285 -15.43 -1.72 -7.34
N PHE A 286 -14.74 -1.78 -8.48
CA PHE A 286 -15.07 -2.68 -9.60
C PHE A 286 -14.83 -4.13 -9.24
N SER A 287 -13.68 -4.48 -8.72
CA SER A 287 -13.41 -5.86 -8.29
C SER A 287 -14.41 -6.35 -7.25
N ILE A 288 -14.91 -5.45 -6.42
CA ILE A 288 -15.89 -5.75 -5.38
C ILE A 288 -17.31 -5.78 -5.95
N ASN A 289 -17.67 -4.86 -6.85
CA ASN A 289 -19.00 -4.84 -7.47
C ASN A 289 -19.20 -6.04 -8.39
N ASP A 290 -18.21 -6.40 -9.20
CA ASP A 290 -18.24 -7.61 -10.03
C ASP A 290 -18.37 -8.86 -9.16
N TYR A 291 -17.68 -8.87 -8.03
CA TYR A 291 -17.74 -9.92 -7.04
C TYR A 291 -19.11 -10.01 -6.34
N LEU A 292 -19.69 -8.86 -5.99
CA LEU A 292 -21.03 -8.76 -5.40
C LEU A 292 -22.12 -9.11 -6.41
N GLU A 293 -21.96 -8.77 -7.70
CA GLU A 293 -22.91 -9.16 -8.76
C GLU A 293 -22.93 -10.68 -8.97
N ILE A 294 -21.79 -11.34 -8.93
CA ILE A 294 -21.69 -12.80 -8.99
C ILE A 294 -22.32 -13.42 -7.76
N SER A 295 -22.08 -12.84 -6.59
CA SER A 295 -22.70 -13.24 -5.32
C SER A 295 -24.21 -13.06 -5.34
N ALA A 296 -24.69 -11.91 -5.82
CA ALA A 296 -26.13 -11.61 -5.93
C ALA A 296 -26.85 -12.52 -6.93
N LYS A 297 -26.21 -12.86 -8.06
CA LYS A 297 -26.77 -13.81 -9.05
C LYS A 297 -26.89 -15.23 -8.52
N LYS A 298 -26.07 -15.62 -7.53
CA LYS A 298 -26.12 -16.94 -6.87
C LYS A 298 -26.99 -16.97 -5.61
N GLN A 299 -27.60 -15.85 -5.21
CA GLN A 299 -28.45 -15.69 -3.99
C GLN A 299 -27.78 -16.08 -2.66
N GLU A 300 -26.47 -16.16 -2.60
CA GLU A 300 -25.73 -16.56 -1.42
C GLU A 300 -24.72 -15.48 -1.02
N ASN A 301 -24.61 -15.20 0.28
CA ASN A 301 -23.48 -14.45 0.81
C ASN A 301 -22.23 -15.32 0.59
N LEU A 302 -21.37 -14.92 -0.33
CA LEU A 302 -20.12 -15.64 -0.53
C LEU A 302 -19.28 -15.55 0.76
N PRO A 303 -18.94 -16.67 1.40
CA PRO A 303 -18.13 -16.72 2.59
C PRO A 303 -16.66 -16.51 2.19
N VAL A 304 -16.30 -15.28 1.87
CA VAL A 304 -14.95 -14.91 1.46
C VAL A 304 -14.44 -13.77 2.33
N LEU A 305 -13.23 -13.93 2.82
CA LEU A 305 -12.44 -12.89 3.46
C LEU A 305 -11.31 -12.46 2.54
N ASN A 306 -10.99 -11.18 2.54
CA ASN A 306 -9.85 -10.68 1.78
C ASN A 306 -8.72 -10.28 2.72
N THR A 307 -7.50 -10.66 2.35
CA THR A 307 -6.28 -10.06 2.88
C THR A 307 -5.77 -9.04 1.88
N ILE A 308 -5.60 -7.80 2.30
CA ILE A 308 -5.08 -6.72 1.47
C ILE A 308 -3.62 -6.50 1.82
N LEU A 309 -2.76 -6.65 0.81
CA LEU A 309 -1.31 -6.60 0.96
C LEU A 309 -0.75 -5.38 0.25
N PHE A 310 0.01 -4.55 0.99
CA PHE A 310 0.77 -3.42 0.43
C PHE A 310 2.26 -3.71 0.53
N TYR A 311 2.99 -3.51 -0.59
CA TYR A 311 4.42 -3.76 -0.63
C TYR A 311 5.15 -2.85 -1.61
N THR A 312 6.44 -2.68 -1.40
CA THR A 312 7.35 -2.03 -2.36
C THR A 312 8.31 -3.06 -2.92
N GLN A 313 8.73 -2.85 -4.16
CA GLN A 313 9.70 -3.71 -4.83
C GLN A 313 10.92 -2.90 -5.23
N SER A 314 12.10 -3.34 -4.80
CA SER A 314 13.39 -2.80 -5.20
C SER A 314 14.25 -3.94 -5.74
N ASN A 315 14.45 -3.97 -7.05
CA ASN A 315 15.14 -5.08 -7.74
C ASN A 315 14.46 -6.43 -7.45
N ALA A 316 15.17 -7.33 -6.76
CA ALA A 316 14.66 -8.64 -6.34
C ALA A 316 14.06 -8.66 -4.93
N ALA A 317 14.28 -7.62 -4.14
CA ALA A 317 13.77 -7.51 -2.78
C ALA A 317 12.34 -6.96 -2.76
N ILE A 318 11.52 -7.48 -1.87
CA ILE A 318 10.16 -7.02 -1.61
C ILE A 318 10.06 -6.71 -0.13
N ASP A 319 9.58 -5.50 0.15
CA ASP A 319 9.36 -5.01 1.50
C ASP A 319 7.85 -4.88 1.73
N LEU A 320 7.33 -5.74 2.61
CA LEU A 320 5.93 -5.70 3.04
C LEU A 320 5.71 -4.49 3.93
N LYS A 321 4.83 -3.59 3.53
CA LYS A 321 4.54 -2.35 4.25
C LYS A 321 3.35 -2.49 5.19
N LEU A 322 2.29 -3.15 4.71
CA LEU A 322 1.07 -3.32 5.47
C LEU A 322 0.34 -4.57 4.99
N THR A 323 -0.21 -5.33 5.93
CA THR A 323 -1.14 -6.44 5.68
C THR A 323 -2.39 -6.19 6.50
N ILE A 324 -3.55 -6.25 5.86
CA ILE A 324 -4.85 -6.10 6.51
C ILE A 324 -5.63 -7.38 6.22
N ASP A 325 -5.86 -8.16 7.26
CA ASP A 325 -6.53 -9.45 7.17
C ASP A 325 -8.03 -9.33 7.42
N ASP A 326 -8.79 -10.35 7.02
CA ASP A 326 -10.21 -10.53 7.32
C ASP A 326 -11.15 -9.41 6.84
N VAL A 327 -10.83 -8.78 5.71
CA VAL A 327 -11.66 -7.73 5.14
C VAL A 327 -12.82 -8.32 4.34
N LEU A 328 -14.05 -8.08 4.79
CA LEU A 328 -15.25 -8.52 4.08
C LEU A 328 -15.49 -7.64 2.82
N PRO A 329 -15.85 -8.25 1.67
CA PRO A 329 -16.23 -7.50 0.48
C PRO A 329 -17.36 -6.49 0.74
N SER A 330 -18.40 -6.88 1.48
CA SER A 330 -19.51 -6.01 1.85
C SER A 330 -19.08 -4.79 2.69
N PHE A 331 -18.04 -4.93 3.49
CA PHE A 331 -17.50 -3.84 4.30
C PHE A 331 -16.83 -2.78 3.41
N ILE A 332 -16.03 -3.20 2.44
CA ILE A 332 -15.38 -2.28 1.49
C ILE A 332 -16.44 -1.56 0.65
N SER A 333 -17.44 -2.29 0.14
CA SER A 333 -18.56 -1.69 -0.61
C SER A 333 -19.32 -0.64 0.22
N ASN A 334 -19.58 -0.92 1.49
CA ASN A 334 -20.24 0.02 2.38
C ASN A 334 -19.38 1.29 2.62
N ILE A 335 -18.07 1.12 2.86
CA ILE A 335 -17.15 2.26 2.99
C ILE A 335 -17.17 3.11 1.72
N SER A 336 -17.06 2.49 0.56
CA SER A 336 -17.07 3.19 -0.73
C SER A 336 -18.35 4.00 -0.92
N LYS A 337 -19.52 3.39 -0.64
CA LYS A 337 -20.80 4.08 -0.71
C LYS A 337 -20.89 5.26 0.25
N LEU A 338 -20.47 5.08 1.50
CA LEU A 338 -20.48 6.14 2.48
C LEU A 338 -19.48 7.28 2.15
N MET A 339 -18.34 6.94 1.54
CA MET A 339 -17.42 7.97 1.04
C MET A 339 -18.08 8.83 -0.04
N ASP A 340 -18.84 8.23 -0.94
CA ASP A 340 -19.62 8.98 -1.95
C ASP A 340 -20.74 9.80 -1.30
N ASP A 341 -21.53 9.22 -0.39
CA ASP A 341 -22.65 9.88 0.29
C ASP A 341 -22.18 11.12 1.10
N PHE A 342 -21.00 11.06 1.71
CA PHE A 342 -20.41 12.16 2.47
C PHE A 342 -19.44 13.03 1.66
N ASP A 343 -19.22 12.76 0.38
CA ASP A 343 -18.20 13.44 -0.45
C ASP A 343 -16.82 13.42 0.24
N ILE A 344 -16.39 12.24 0.69
CA ILE A 344 -15.10 12.01 1.34
C ILE A 344 -14.07 11.57 0.32
N LYS A 345 -12.93 12.25 0.30
CA LYS A 345 -11.79 11.87 -0.54
C LYS A 345 -10.64 11.36 0.35
N ALA A 346 -10.11 10.19 -0.03
CA ALA A 346 -9.05 9.55 0.77
C ALA A 346 -7.69 10.17 0.52
N PHE A 347 -7.35 10.49 -0.75
CA PHE A 347 -6.01 10.84 -1.16
C PHE A 347 -5.99 12.10 -2.03
N TYR A 348 -4.87 12.81 -1.93
CA TYR A 348 -4.63 14.02 -2.70
C TYR A 348 -4.35 13.73 -4.19
N GLU A 349 -5.03 14.45 -5.07
CA GLU A 349 -4.77 14.44 -6.51
C GLU A 349 -3.74 15.51 -6.92
N LYS A 350 -2.73 15.09 -7.66
CA LYS A 350 -1.57 15.93 -8.02
C LYS A 350 -1.89 17.17 -8.85
N ASN A 351 -3.08 17.26 -9.43
CA ASN A 351 -3.49 18.29 -10.39
C ASN A 351 -4.66 19.19 -9.95
N SER A 352 -5.23 18.97 -8.78
CA SER A 352 -6.31 19.80 -8.26
C SER A 352 -5.73 21.06 -7.57
N GLY A 353 -5.30 22.04 -8.35
CA GLY A 353 -4.57 23.21 -7.86
C GLY A 353 -5.39 24.25 -7.07
N THR A 354 -6.67 24.00 -6.78
CA THR A 354 -7.57 24.99 -6.13
C THR A 354 -8.57 24.37 -5.16
N ASP A 355 -8.46 23.09 -4.82
CA ASP A 355 -9.45 22.40 -4.02
C ASP A 355 -9.28 22.71 -2.53
N GLU A 356 -10.28 23.32 -1.92
CA GLU A 356 -10.41 23.55 -0.47
C GLU A 356 -10.73 22.23 0.28
N THR A 357 -10.65 21.09 -0.39
CA THR A 357 -11.03 19.78 0.14
C THR A 357 -9.96 19.28 1.11
N ILE A 358 -10.38 18.87 2.30
CA ILE A 358 -9.54 18.11 3.23
C ILE A 358 -9.63 16.64 2.83
N TYR A 359 -8.49 15.97 2.78
CA TYR A 359 -8.40 14.54 2.47
C TYR A 359 -8.20 13.74 3.76
N LEU A 360 -8.63 12.47 3.80
CA LEU A 360 -8.31 11.57 4.92
C LEU A 360 -6.81 11.51 5.19
N GLN A 361 -5.99 11.60 4.15
CA GLN A 361 -4.53 11.65 4.27
C GLN A 361 -4.04 12.83 5.14
N ASN A 362 -4.78 13.92 5.24
CA ASN A 362 -4.43 15.03 6.11
C ASN A 362 -4.59 14.69 7.60
N LEU A 363 -5.52 13.79 7.92
CA LEU A 363 -5.76 13.32 9.29
C LEU A 363 -4.77 12.22 9.72
N PHE A 364 -4.31 11.39 8.78
CA PHE A 364 -3.51 10.21 9.05
C PHE A 364 -2.04 10.30 8.61
N GLU A 365 -1.62 11.43 8.03
CA GLU A 365 -0.25 11.75 7.61
C GLU A 365 0.26 10.93 6.42
N ASP A 366 -0.10 9.67 6.29
CA ASP A 366 0.32 8.80 5.20
C ASP A 366 -0.81 7.89 4.68
N ARG A 367 -0.60 7.35 3.49
CA ARG A 367 -1.61 6.56 2.78
C ARG A 367 -1.85 5.19 3.39
N LEU A 368 -0.82 4.58 3.97
CA LEU A 368 -0.96 3.27 4.62
C LEU A 368 -1.77 3.39 5.91
N SER A 369 -1.56 4.46 6.67
CA SER A 369 -2.37 4.76 7.85
C SER A 369 -3.84 4.96 7.49
N VAL A 370 -4.13 5.68 6.38
CA VAL A 370 -5.51 5.81 5.87
C VAL A 370 -6.10 4.44 5.53
N MET A 371 -5.37 3.61 4.78
CA MET A 371 -5.86 2.28 4.40
C MET A 371 -6.04 1.37 5.61
N SER A 372 -5.09 1.39 6.55
CA SER A 372 -5.22 0.66 7.81
C SER A 372 -6.47 1.09 8.58
N PHE A 373 -6.68 2.40 8.74
CA PHE A 373 -7.83 2.96 9.42
C PHE A 373 -9.16 2.54 8.78
N LEU A 374 -9.27 2.64 7.46
CA LEU A 374 -10.50 2.33 6.75
C LEU A 374 -10.83 0.83 6.73
N LEU A 375 -9.82 -0.04 6.61
CA LEU A 375 -10.01 -1.45 6.30
C LEU A 375 -9.84 -2.38 7.50
N SER A 376 -9.09 -1.93 8.55
CA SER A 376 -8.83 -2.75 9.71
C SER A 376 -10.03 -2.68 10.63
N ARG A 377 -10.97 -3.04 10.90
CA ARG A 377 -12.05 -2.92 11.90
C ARG A 377 -11.61 -2.52 13.32
N ASN A 378 -10.35 -2.17 13.50
CA ASN A 378 -9.83 -1.71 14.78
C ASN A 378 -10.38 -0.32 15.08
N LYS A 379 -10.91 -0.15 16.28
CA LYS A 379 -11.41 1.14 16.74
C LYS A 379 -10.24 2.10 16.96
N PHE A 380 -10.37 3.30 16.42
CA PHE A 380 -9.45 4.39 16.66
C PHE A 380 -9.92 5.22 17.86
N ASP A 381 -8.98 5.83 18.58
CA ASP A 381 -9.33 6.64 19.73
C ASP A 381 -9.89 8.01 19.28
N LEU A 382 -11.12 8.31 19.70
CA LEU A 382 -11.77 9.59 19.43
C LEU A 382 -10.94 10.78 19.95
N GLU A 383 -10.22 10.66 21.07
CA GLU A 383 -9.39 11.75 21.57
C GLU A 383 -8.26 12.10 20.64
N ILE A 384 -7.62 11.08 20.04
CA ILE A 384 -6.58 11.29 19.01
C ILE A 384 -7.20 11.98 17.80
N MET A 385 -8.40 11.59 17.38
CA MET A 385 -9.08 12.25 16.26
C MET A 385 -9.38 13.71 16.55
N ILE A 386 -9.83 14.04 17.77
CA ILE A 386 -10.07 15.43 18.16
C ILE A 386 -8.75 16.26 18.16
N GLU A 387 -7.65 15.66 18.58
CA GLU A 387 -6.34 16.30 18.47
C GLU A 387 -5.97 16.58 17.01
N ARG A 388 -6.16 15.62 16.12
CA ARG A 388 -5.93 15.77 14.67
C ARG A 388 -6.84 16.84 14.05
N TYR A 389 -8.12 16.90 14.45
CA TYR A 389 -9.02 17.96 14.03
C TYR A 389 -8.56 19.33 14.48
N SER A 390 -8.11 19.45 15.73
CA SER A 390 -7.56 20.71 16.24
C SER A 390 -6.31 21.14 15.48
N GLU A 391 -5.43 20.21 15.15
CA GLU A 391 -4.23 20.46 14.36
C GLU A 391 -4.57 20.93 12.94
N LEU A 392 -5.58 20.36 12.29
CA LEU A 392 -6.05 20.80 10.98
C LEU A 392 -6.63 22.22 11.02
N ILE A 393 -7.38 22.58 12.08
CA ILE A 393 -7.92 23.91 12.27
C ILE A 393 -6.79 24.94 12.40
N TYR A 394 -5.71 24.59 13.09
CA TYR A 394 -4.52 25.42 13.27
C TYR A 394 -3.35 24.84 12.45
N TYR A 395 -3.47 25.08 11.18
CA TYR A 395 -2.49 24.73 10.20
C TYR A 395 -1.03 25.00 10.62
N GLY A 396 -0.15 24.05 10.36
CA GLY A 396 1.30 24.11 10.62
C GLY A 396 1.81 23.05 11.57
N SER A 397 0.93 22.35 12.28
CA SER A 397 1.26 21.22 13.15
C SER A 397 1.08 19.87 12.45
N VAL A 398 0.13 19.75 11.51
CA VAL A 398 -0.10 18.53 10.74
C VAL A 398 0.67 18.55 9.43
N ASN A 399 1.56 17.61 9.23
CA ASN A 399 2.27 17.34 7.98
C ASN A 399 2.76 18.59 7.21
N LYS A 400 3.67 19.35 7.82
CA LYS A 400 4.25 20.58 7.26
C LYS A 400 4.78 20.46 5.82
N SER A 401 5.26 19.28 5.43
CA SER A 401 5.79 19.04 4.08
C SER A 401 4.66 18.93 3.04
N TYR A 402 3.53 18.39 3.43
CA TYR A 402 2.36 18.26 2.57
C TYR A 402 1.67 19.61 2.38
N ALA A 403 1.49 20.32 3.44
CA ALA A 403 0.91 21.65 3.47
C ALA A 403 1.68 22.67 2.61
N LYS A 404 3.02 22.61 2.60
CA LYS A 404 3.86 23.41 1.69
C LYS A 404 3.63 23.08 0.22
N LYS A 405 3.36 21.81 -0.11
CA LYS A 405 3.08 21.38 -1.50
C LYS A 405 1.75 21.90 -2.03
N LEU A 406 0.77 22.09 -1.17
CA LEU A 406 -0.57 22.54 -1.54
C LEU A 406 -0.69 24.05 -1.73
N GLU A 407 0.38 24.81 -1.48
CA GLU A 407 0.28 26.28 -1.38
C GLU A 407 -0.87 26.76 -0.46
N TRP A 408 -1.29 25.92 0.46
CA TRP A 408 -2.38 26.20 1.40
C TRP A 408 -2.10 27.45 2.23
N SER A 409 -0.83 27.83 2.34
CA SER A 409 -0.44 29.08 2.99
C SER A 409 -1.11 30.33 2.43
N LYS A 410 -1.58 30.31 1.19
CA LYS A 410 -2.31 31.45 0.58
C LYS A 410 -3.79 31.48 0.95
N TYR A 411 -4.36 30.34 1.35
CA TYR A 411 -5.81 30.19 1.54
C TYR A 411 -6.23 30.11 3.01
N PHE A 412 -5.29 30.01 3.95
CA PHE A 412 -5.56 29.95 5.38
C PHE A 412 -5.73 31.33 6.05
N ASN A 413 -6.05 32.37 5.28
CA ASN A 413 -6.41 33.65 5.82
C ASN A 413 -7.89 33.65 6.24
N ASP A 414 -8.13 33.88 7.49
CA ASP A 414 -9.31 34.44 8.16
C ASP A 414 -10.64 33.70 8.19
N PHE A 415 -11.08 33.08 7.10
CA PHE A 415 -12.37 32.37 7.02
C PHE A 415 -12.26 30.83 7.00
N TYR A 416 -11.07 30.30 6.98
CA TYR A 416 -10.85 28.86 6.73
C TYR A 416 -11.08 27.98 7.95
N LYS A 417 -10.90 28.49 9.15
CA LYS A 417 -11.17 27.73 10.37
C LYS A 417 -12.60 27.19 10.39
N GLU A 418 -13.52 28.00 9.91
CA GLU A 418 -14.94 27.66 9.84
C GLU A 418 -15.23 26.62 8.76
N ARG A 419 -14.71 26.81 7.54
CA ARG A 419 -14.84 25.82 6.45
C ARG A 419 -14.13 24.52 6.80
N THR A 420 -12.98 24.60 7.45
CA THR A 420 -12.26 23.42 7.95
C THR A 420 -13.13 22.65 8.93
N PHE A 421 -13.85 23.33 9.82
CA PHE A 421 -14.77 22.66 10.73
C PHE A 421 -15.93 21.98 9.98
N GLU A 422 -16.52 22.61 8.97
CA GLU A 422 -17.57 21.99 8.13
C GLU A 422 -17.09 20.66 7.51
N ASN A 423 -15.86 20.66 6.97
CA ASN A 423 -15.26 19.43 6.45
C ASN A 423 -15.01 18.40 7.55
N ILE A 424 -14.48 18.81 8.70
CA ILE A 424 -14.26 17.92 9.86
C ILE A 424 -15.58 17.29 10.33
N ALA A 425 -16.67 18.04 10.33
CA ALA A 425 -17.98 17.51 10.70
C ALA A 425 -18.46 16.42 9.73
N LYS A 426 -18.20 16.56 8.42
CA LYS A 426 -18.46 15.50 7.44
C LYS A 426 -17.64 14.25 7.76
N TYR A 427 -16.34 14.38 8.03
CA TYR A 427 -15.50 13.23 8.39
C TYR A 427 -15.97 12.56 9.66
N GLN A 428 -16.34 13.35 10.67
CA GLN A 428 -16.84 12.78 11.92
C GLN A 428 -18.14 11.99 11.72
N ASN A 429 -19.07 12.49 10.92
CA ASN A 429 -20.30 11.78 10.59
C ASN A 429 -19.99 10.49 9.82
N PHE A 430 -19.10 10.55 8.84
CA PHE A 430 -18.61 9.38 8.13
C PHE A 430 -17.99 8.35 9.09
N PHE A 431 -17.11 8.78 10.02
CA PHE A 431 -16.49 7.87 10.99
C PHE A 431 -17.50 7.27 11.98
N ASN A 432 -18.55 8.01 12.33
CA ASN A 432 -19.64 7.49 13.15
C ASN A 432 -20.43 6.41 12.40
N GLU A 433 -20.68 6.59 11.08
CA GLU A 433 -21.44 5.63 10.26
C GLU A 433 -20.66 4.35 9.98
N ILE A 434 -19.38 4.45 9.66
CA ILE A 434 -18.54 3.25 9.47
C ILE A 434 -18.10 2.59 10.79
N ASP A 435 -18.44 3.20 11.93
CA ASP A 435 -18.20 2.69 13.30
C ASP A 435 -16.72 2.36 13.59
N VAL A 436 -15.80 3.21 13.16
CA VAL A 436 -14.34 3.02 13.33
C VAL A 436 -13.76 3.74 14.55
N LEU A 437 -14.56 4.45 15.32
CA LEU A 437 -14.12 5.10 16.55
C LEU A 437 -14.56 4.32 17.79
N ASN A 438 -13.74 4.38 18.85
CA ASN A 438 -14.08 3.76 20.14
C ASN A 438 -15.31 4.38 20.82
N LYS A 439 -15.65 5.61 20.44
CA LYS A 439 -16.82 6.35 20.94
C LYS A 439 -17.37 7.23 19.82
N LYS A 440 -18.69 7.18 19.62
CA LYS A 440 -19.38 8.09 18.72
C LYS A 440 -19.41 9.50 19.31
N LEU A 441 -19.24 10.50 18.45
CA LEU A 441 -19.32 11.90 18.79
C LEU A 441 -20.26 12.60 17.80
N VAL A 442 -21.26 13.27 18.30
CA VAL A 442 -22.17 14.08 17.49
C VAL A 442 -21.87 15.55 17.78
N PHE A 443 -21.35 16.27 16.75
CA PHE A 443 -21.11 17.70 16.86
C PHE A 443 -22.43 18.48 16.87
N GLN A 444 -23.33 18.11 15.97
CA GLN A 444 -24.62 18.76 15.84
C GLN A 444 -25.66 17.75 15.30
N LYS A 445 -26.79 17.62 15.96
CA LYS A 445 -27.95 16.88 15.42
C LYS A 445 -28.67 17.77 14.41
N GLU A 446 -29.23 17.16 13.40
CA GLU A 446 -30.15 17.88 12.51
C GLU A 446 -31.30 18.44 13.35
N CYS A 447 -31.53 19.73 13.22
CA CYS A 447 -32.63 20.41 13.88
C CYS A 447 -33.27 21.38 12.89
N ASP A 448 -34.57 21.50 13.00
CA ASP A 448 -35.34 22.45 12.18
C ASP A 448 -35.16 23.87 12.76
N LEU A 449 -34.22 24.60 12.15
CA LEU A 449 -33.89 25.98 12.53
C LEU A 449 -34.76 27.00 11.76
N GLU A 450 -35.52 26.58 10.76
CA GLU A 450 -36.26 27.49 9.85
C GLU A 450 -37.38 28.23 10.59
N ASN A 451 -37.89 27.67 11.66
CA ASN A 451 -39.00 28.22 12.44
C ASN A 451 -38.55 29.16 13.57
N LEU A 452 -37.22 29.29 13.82
CA LEU A 452 -36.71 30.11 14.90
C LEU A 452 -36.35 31.53 14.40
N THR A 453 -37.19 32.49 14.77
CA THR A 453 -36.96 33.93 14.43
C THR A 453 -36.11 34.65 15.46
N ASP A 454 -36.11 34.20 16.73
CA ASP A 454 -35.28 34.78 17.79
C ASP A 454 -33.86 34.18 17.75
N LYS A 455 -32.87 35.06 17.57
CA LYS A 455 -31.48 34.67 17.50
C LYS A 455 -30.93 34.07 18.78
N LYS A 456 -31.42 34.44 19.94
CA LYS A 456 -31.01 33.85 21.21
C LYS A 456 -31.53 32.44 21.36
N GLU A 457 -32.79 32.20 20.98
CA GLU A 457 -33.37 30.86 20.98
C GLU A 457 -32.63 29.98 20.00
N LEU A 458 -32.29 30.51 18.82
CA LEU A 458 -31.49 29.76 17.84
C LEU A 458 -30.12 29.34 18.41
N ILE A 459 -29.40 30.24 19.10
CA ILE A 459 -28.12 29.90 19.74
C ILE A 459 -28.31 28.80 20.79
N LYS A 460 -29.32 28.93 21.63
CA LYS A 460 -29.62 27.95 22.69
C LYS A 460 -29.97 26.58 22.13
N GLU A 461 -30.71 26.55 21.02
CA GLU A 461 -31.06 25.31 20.37
C GLU A 461 -29.83 24.64 19.68
N LEU A 462 -28.97 25.41 19.03
CA LEU A 462 -27.70 24.92 18.49
C LEU A 462 -26.82 24.27 19.58
N ILE A 463 -26.70 24.93 20.73
CA ILE A 463 -25.93 24.39 21.86
C ILE A 463 -26.58 23.12 22.38
N LYS A 464 -27.91 23.13 22.60
CA LYS A 464 -28.66 21.98 23.15
C LYS A 464 -28.54 20.74 22.27
N ASN A 465 -28.50 20.90 20.95
CA ASN A 465 -28.41 19.82 19.98
C ASN A 465 -26.98 19.30 19.75
N SER A 466 -25.97 19.85 20.42
CA SER A 466 -24.59 19.41 20.35
C SER A 466 -24.20 18.58 21.58
N GLU A 467 -24.04 17.27 21.42
CA GLU A 467 -23.52 16.39 22.48
C GLU A 467 -22.08 16.79 22.86
N PHE A 468 -21.31 17.29 21.91
CA PHE A 468 -19.95 17.76 22.14
C PHE A 468 -19.90 18.98 23.06
N LEU A 469 -20.70 20.01 22.79
CA LEU A 469 -20.71 21.23 23.59
C LEU A 469 -21.26 21.01 25.00
N ASN A 470 -22.27 20.17 25.14
CA ASN A 470 -22.92 19.90 26.42
C ASN A 470 -22.05 19.12 27.42
N GLN A 471 -20.84 18.73 27.06
CA GLN A 471 -19.90 18.07 27.97
C GLN A 471 -19.34 19.03 29.04
N ASN A 472 -19.20 20.34 28.70
CA ASN A 472 -18.56 21.32 29.57
C ASN A 472 -18.89 22.76 29.18
N ASP A 473 -19.20 23.63 30.16
CA ASP A 473 -19.47 25.06 29.95
C ASP A 473 -18.29 25.81 29.31
N THR A 474 -17.04 25.34 29.49
CA THR A 474 -15.87 25.89 28.81
C THR A 474 -15.96 25.71 27.29
N LEU A 475 -16.51 24.57 26.82
CA LEU A 475 -16.73 24.32 25.40
C LEU A 475 -17.83 25.24 24.85
N ILE A 476 -18.91 25.42 25.61
CA ILE A 476 -19.98 26.36 25.23
C ILE A 476 -19.44 27.81 25.14
N SER A 477 -18.58 28.21 26.07
CA SER A 477 -17.96 29.53 26.03
C SER A 477 -16.99 29.70 24.86
N ALA A 478 -16.17 28.68 24.57
CA ALA A 478 -15.30 28.68 23.41
C ALA A 478 -16.11 28.78 22.10
N TYR A 479 -17.22 28.03 22.01
CA TYR A 479 -18.15 28.07 20.89
C TYR A 479 -18.75 29.49 20.71
N LEU A 480 -19.30 30.08 21.77
CA LEU A 480 -19.87 31.42 21.70
C LEU A 480 -18.82 32.50 21.38
N LEU A 481 -17.60 32.38 21.90
CA LEU A 481 -16.48 33.25 21.53
C LEU A 481 -16.08 33.11 20.07
N GLY A 482 -16.11 31.91 19.53
CA GLY A 482 -15.89 31.64 18.09
C GLY A 482 -16.98 32.33 17.24
N MET A 483 -18.24 32.17 17.63
CA MET A 483 -19.37 32.82 16.97
C MET A 483 -19.28 34.34 17.06
N LEU A 484 -18.95 34.92 18.24
CA LEU A 484 -18.75 36.35 18.44
C LEU A 484 -17.59 36.88 17.60
N SER A 485 -16.48 36.14 17.55
CA SER A 485 -15.32 36.54 16.74
C SER A 485 -15.66 36.61 15.26
N ALA A 486 -16.37 35.63 14.72
CA ALA A 486 -16.83 35.62 13.33
C ALA A 486 -17.79 36.80 13.06
N ALA A 487 -18.70 37.10 13.99
CA ALA A 487 -19.59 38.25 13.90
C ALA A 487 -18.84 39.59 13.85
N LEU A 488 -17.81 39.73 14.69
CA LEU A 488 -16.98 40.95 14.74
C LEU A 488 -16.10 41.11 13.50
N ILE A 489 -15.53 40.02 12.98
CA ILE A 489 -14.76 40.04 11.72
C ILE A 489 -15.67 40.52 10.58
N ASN A 490 -16.86 39.93 10.47
CA ASN A 490 -17.82 40.33 9.44
C ASN A 490 -18.28 41.78 9.59
N TRP A 491 -18.52 42.25 10.82
CA TRP A 491 -18.88 43.63 11.09
C TRP A 491 -17.72 44.60 10.78
N GLN A 492 -16.48 44.27 11.15
CA GLN A 492 -15.29 45.04 10.83
C GLN A 492 -15.09 45.19 9.32
N LEU A 493 -15.24 44.11 8.55
CA LEU A 493 -15.17 44.15 7.09
C LEU A 493 -16.21 45.12 6.50
N GLY A 494 -17.44 45.12 7.02
CA GLY A 494 -18.51 45.97 6.57
C GLY A 494 -18.33 47.46 6.95
N VAL A 495 -17.61 47.78 8.06
CA VAL A 495 -17.43 49.16 8.54
C VAL A 495 -16.21 49.84 7.92
N ASN A 496 -15.09 49.17 7.83
CA ASN A 496 -13.82 49.77 7.42
C ASN A 496 -12.95 48.90 6.48
N GLY A 497 -13.45 47.76 6.02
CA GLY A 497 -12.69 46.83 5.16
C GLY A 497 -11.45 46.24 5.81
N GLY A 498 -11.30 46.37 7.13
CA GLY A 498 -10.11 45.92 7.85
C GLY A 498 -10.16 44.46 8.29
N VAL A 499 -8.99 43.88 8.48
CA VAL A 499 -8.81 42.46 8.92
C VAL A 499 -7.93 42.38 10.19
N SER A 500 -7.73 43.49 10.90
CA SER A 500 -6.80 43.55 12.02
C SER A 500 -7.18 42.61 13.18
N PHE A 501 -8.48 42.45 13.45
CA PHE A 501 -8.94 41.54 14.50
C PHE A 501 -8.72 40.07 14.11
N SER A 502 -8.97 39.73 12.86
CA SER A 502 -8.73 38.41 12.33
C SER A 502 -7.23 38.03 12.38
N ASN A 503 -6.35 38.97 11.98
CA ASN A 503 -4.90 38.75 12.07
C ASN A 503 -4.46 38.50 13.52
N TRP A 504 -4.92 39.30 14.45
CA TRP A 504 -4.63 39.09 15.87
C TRP A 504 -5.14 37.73 16.37
N LEU A 505 -6.35 37.31 15.96
CA LEU A 505 -6.92 36.04 16.34
C LEU A 505 -6.10 34.86 15.77
N ASN A 506 -5.56 35.00 14.56
CA ASN A 506 -4.69 33.99 13.95
C ASN A 506 -3.37 33.83 14.73
N ASP A 507 -2.84 34.95 15.27
CA ASP A 507 -1.62 34.90 16.11
C ASP A 507 -1.83 34.19 17.46
N CYS A 508 -3.08 34.03 17.91
CA CYS A 508 -3.39 33.25 19.13
C CYS A 508 -3.11 31.75 18.98
N GLY A 509 -3.02 31.24 17.75
CA GLY A 509 -2.77 29.81 17.48
C GLY A 509 -3.92 28.92 17.96
N SER A 510 -3.61 27.89 18.74
CA SER A 510 -4.62 27.03 19.35
C SER A 510 -5.33 27.74 20.50
N ILE A 511 -6.63 27.51 20.65
CA ILE A 511 -7.46 28.18 21.66
C ILE A 511 -7.43 27.34 22.94
N SER A 512 -6.59 27.76 23.87
CA SER A 512 -6.57 27.20 25.22
C SER A 512 -7.61 27.89 26.12
N ARG A 513 -7.88 27.31 27.26
CA ARG A 513 -8.74 27.94 28.28
C ARG A 513 -8.22 29.31 28.69
N GLU A 514 -6.91 29.44 28.83
CA GLU A 514 -6.26 30.71 29.22
C GLU A 514 -6.44 31.79 28.17
N ASN A 515 -6.52 31.45 26.90
CA ASN A 515 -6.77 32.39 25.80
C ASN A 515 -8.22 32.90 25.78
N LEU A 516 -9.20 32.17 26.34
CA LEU A 516 -10.61 32.55 26.25
C LEU A 516 -10.87 33.93 26.90
N GLU A 517 -10.22 34.23 28.04
CA GLU A 517 -10.34 35.53 28.71
C GLU A 517 -9.75 36.67 27.85
N GLN A 518 -8.61 36.42 27.25
CA GLN A 518 -7.96 37.39 26.36
C GLN A 518 -8.82 37.63 25.11
N ILE A 519 -9.39 36.58 24.53
CA ILE A 519 -10.27 36.65 23.37
C ILE A 519 -11.53 37.44 23.73
N TRP A 520 -12.15 37.17 24.89
CA TRP A 520 -13.30 37.89 25.38
C TRP A 520 -13.00 39.38 25.52
N THR A 521 -11.90 39.74 26.20
CA THR A 521 -11.47 41.14 26.40
C THR A 521 -11.28 41.85 25.05
N LYS A 522 -10.66 41.17 24.09
CA LYS A 522 -10.43 41.72 22.76
C LYS A 522 -11.72 41.85 21.95
N CYS A 523 -12.63 40.93 22.06
CA CYS A 523 -13.96 41.01 21.45
C CYS A 523 -14.75 42.20 22.01
N ASP A 524 -14.70 42.44 23.33
CA ASP A 524 -15.39 43.58 23.96
C ASP A 524 -14.77 44.91 23.55
N GLU A 525 -13.44 45.00 23.49
CA GLU A 525 -12.73 46.17 22.96
C GLU A 525 -13.14 46.46 21.51
N MET A 526 -13.16 45.43 20.65
CA MET A 526 -13.51 45.56 19.24
C MET A 526 -14.97 45.98 19.07
N THR A 527 -15.88 45.40 19.85
CA THR A 527 -17.31 45.81 19.85
C THR A 527 -17.46 47.29 20.09
N ARG A 528 -16.78 47.85 21.14
CA ARG A 528 -16.80 49.28 21.45
C ARG A 528 -16.25 50.12 20.32
N LYS A 529 -15.13 49.74 19.73
CA LYS A 529 -14.50 50.46 18.59
C LYS A 529 -15.42 50.47 17.36
N LEU A 530 -16.00 49.35 17.00
CA LEU A 530 -16.89 49.24 15.83
C LEU A 530 -18.20 49.99 16.04
N LYS A 531 -18.75 50.00 17.27
CA LYS A 531 -19.94 50.77 17.64
C LYS A 531 -19.65 52.30 17.51
N ALA A 532 -18.50 52.74 18.00
CA ALA A 532 -18.09 54.13 17.86
C ALA A 532 -17.87 54.53 16.39
N ALA A 533 -17.25 53.68 15.58
CA ALA A 533 -16.97 53.97 14.18
C ALA A 533 -18.22 53.95 13.29
N SER A 534 -19.16 53.01 13.54
CA SER A 534 -20.38 52.87 12.73
C SER A 534 -21.58 53.69 13.20
N GLY A 535 -21.55 54.19 14.43
CA GLY A 535 -22.69 54.85 15.07
C GLY A 535 -23.89 53.92 15.35
N LYS A 536 -23.76 52.62 15.14
CA LYS A 536 -24.84 51.61 15.26
C LYS A 536 -24.40 50.39 16.04
N SER A 537 -25.32 49.76 16.75
CA SER A 537 -25.11 48.45 17.37
C SER A 537 -25.40 47.34 16.34
N ASN A 538 -24.69 46.22 16.47
CA ASN A 538 -24.96 45.00 15.68
C ASN A 538 -25.77 44.02 16.53
N SER A 539 -27.01 43.75 16.15
CA SER A 539 -27.92 42.89 16.92
C SER A 539 -27.39 41.47 17.10
N SER A 540 -26.70 40.92 16.11
CA SER A 540 -26.11 39.58 16.22
C SER A 540 -25.00 39.53 17.27
N VAL A 541 -24.12 40.57 17.29
CA VAL A 541 -23.05 40.68 18.29
C VAL A 541 -23.63 40.83 19.70
N GLU A 542 -24.68 41.66 19.87
CA GLU A 542 -25.30 41.85 21.19
C GLU A 542 -25.98 40.56 21.69
N ASN A 543 -26.73 39.84 20.85
CA ASN A 543 -27.38 38.60 21.24
C ASN A 543 -26.37 37.51 21.66
N ILE A 544 -25.25 37.35 20.90
CA ILE A 544 -24.20 36.40 21.24
C ILE A 544 -23.53 36.79 22.57
N LYS A 545 -23.26 38.11 22.76
CA LYS A 545 -22.67 38.62 24.01
C LYS A 545 -23.56 38.33 25.21
N GLU A 546 -24.86 38.54 25.09
CA GLU A 546 -25.80 38.25 26.17
C GLU A 546 -25.78 36.76 26.57
N CYS A 547 -25.84 35.83 25.58
CA CYS A 547 -25.70 34.40 25.87
C CYS A 547 -24.36 34.07 26.52
N LEU A 548 -23.26 34.72 26.09
CA LEU A 548 -21.94 34.46 26.63
C LEU A 548 -21.78 34.96 28.07
N ILE A 549 -22.33 36.16 28.41
CA ILE A 549 -22.27 36.75 29.76
C ILE A 549 -22.94 35.83 30.79
N GLU A 550 -23.99 35.12 30.43
CA GLU A 550 -24.67 34.18 31.33
C GLU A 550 -23.73 33.05 31.77
N ILE A 551 -22.76 32.66 30.97
CA ILE A 551 -21.90 31.47 31.18
C ILE A 551 -20.48 31.86 31.63
N LEU A 552 -19.95 33.02 31.22
CA LEU A 552 -18.58 33.47 31.49
C LEU A 552 -18.17 33.41 32.98
N PRO A 553 -19.00 33.80 33.98
CA PRO A 553 -18.61 33.74 35.39
C PRO A 553 -18.28 32.33 35.82
N GLN A 554 -18.95 31.40 35.22
CA GLN A 554 -18.71 29.99 35.49
C GLN A 554 -17.40 29.47 34.88
N VAL A 555 -17.00 29.95 33.74
CA VAL A 555 -15.77 29.52 33.01
C VAL A 555 -14.52 30.03 33.72
N PHE A 556 -14.54 31.23 34.28
CA PHE A 556 -13.39 31.81 34.96
C PHE A 556 -13.24 31.42 36.44
N SER A 557 -14.18 30.67 36.98
CA SER A 557 -14.06 30.16 38.36
C SER A 557 -12.91 29.13 38.48
N LYS A 558 -12.18 29.16 39.62
CA LYS A 558 -10.96 28.37 39.82
C LYS A 558 -11.19 26.84 40.03
N GLU A 559 -12.40 26.39 40.23
CA GLU A 559 -12.74 25.05 40.72
C GLU A 559 -13.07 24.03 39.62
N ARG A 560 -12.59 24.17 38.37
CA ARG A 560 -13.14 23.40 37.25
C ARG A 560 -12.27 22.33 36.64
N LYS A 561 -12.98 21.36 36.03
CA LYS A 561 -12.38 20.30 35.20
C LYS A 561 -11.50 20.92 34.11
N ILE A 562 -10.28 20.41 34.00
CA ILE A 562 -9.34 20.76 32.92
C ILE A 562 -9.94 20.27 31.59
N VAL A 563 -10.09 21.18 30.64
CA VAL A 563 -10.49 20.84 29.26
C VAL A 563 -9.25 20.93 28.37
N LYS A 564 -9.03 19.91 27.55
CA LYS A 564 -7.91 19.89 26.61
C LYS A 564 -8.03 21.04 25.59
N THR A 565 -6.90 21.64 25.23
CA THR A 565 -6.82 22.72 24.25
C THR A 565 -7.40 22.33 22.89
N SER A 566 -7.26 21.08 22.46
CA SER A 566 -7.86 20.57 21.23
C SER A 566 -9.39 20.67 21.22
N TYR A 567 -10.04 20.42 22.35
CA TYR A 567 -11.50 20.51 22.49
C TYR A 567 -11.99 21.96 22.44
N THR A 568 -11.32 22.88 23.15
CA THR A 568 -11.68 24.31 23.12
C THR A 568 -11.45 24.93 21.75
N THR A 569 -10.37 24.53 21.07
CA THR A 569 -10.06 24.91 19.69
C THR A 569 -11.15 24.48 18.73
N LEU A 570 -11.60 23.23 18.85
CA LEU A 570 -12.65 22.67 18.00
C LEU A 570 -13.99 23.35 18.26
N ALA A 571 -14.36 23.56 19.53
CA ALA A 571 -15.58 24.27 19.90
C ALA A 571 -15.58 25.71 19.35
N PHE A 572 -14.46 26.41 19.45
CA PHE A 572 -14.31 27.76 18.90
C PHE A 572 -14.50 27.80 17.37
N ALA A 573 -13.89 26.86 16.64
CA ALA A 573 -14.05 26.77 15.19
C ALA A 573 -15.49 26.43 14.78
N MET A 574 -16.15 25.57 15.57
CA MET A 574 -17.56 25.23 15.38
C MET A 574 -18.45 26.48 15.50
N GLY A 575 -18.21 27.32 16.53
CA GLY A 575 -18.95 28.56 16.69
C GLY A 575 -18.78 29.52 15.52
N GLY A 576 -17.56 29.64 15.01
CA GLY A 576 -17.28 30.45 13.81
C GLY A 576 -18.04 29.91 12.57
N SER A 577 -18.06 28.60 12.38
CA SER A 577 -18.80 27.96 11.29
C SER A 577 -20.32 28.22 11.40
N ASP A 578 -20.89 28.05 12.59
CA ASP A 578 -22.33 28.20 12.79
C ASP A 578 -22.79 29.66 12.66
N TYR A 579 -21.93 30.63 12.95
CA TYR A 579 -22.26 32.03 12.69
C TYR A 579 -22.65 32.32 11.24
N ARG A 580 -22.09 31.59 10.27
CA ARG A 580 -22.45 31.73 8.84
C ARG A 580 -23.88 31.28 8.55
N LYS A 581 -24.41 30.33 9.31
CA LYS A 581 -25.81 29.90 9.20
C LYS A 581 -26.75 31.04 9.52
N PHE A 582 -26.34 31.90 10.47
CA PHE A 582 -27.07 33.14 10.81
C PHE A 582 -27.12 34.18 9.67
N LEU A 583 -26.17 34.17 8.76
CA LEU A 583 -26.09 35.14 7.65
C LEU A 583 -26.89 34.69 6.44
N LYS A 584 -26.98 33.37 6.18
CA LYS A 584 -27.64 32.82 5.00
C LYS A 584 -29.17 33.06 4.98
N ASP A 585 -29.79 33.16 6.15
CA ASP A 585 -31.25 33.36 6.26
C ASP A 585 -31.74 34.77 5.91
N LYS A 586 -30.87 35.70 5.55
CA LYS A 586 -31.24 37.06 5.14
C LYS A 586 -31.25 37.31 3.63
N THR A 587 -30.93 36.30 2.82
CA THR A 587 -30.83 36.43 1.35
C THR A 587 -31.85 35.58 0.58
N LYS A 588 -32.95 35.17 1.24
CA LYS A 588 -34.15 34.68 0.56
C LYS A 588 -35.27 35.69 0.52
#